data_a4488814dae22c02000d0c05ad09fc01
#
_entry.id   a4488814dae22c02000d0c05ad09fc01
#
_cell.length_a   1.000
_cell.length_b   1.000
_cell.length_c   1.000
_cell.angle_alpha   90.00
_cell.angle_beta   90.00
_cell.angle_gamma   90.00
#
_symmetry.space_group_name_H-M   'P 1'
#
loop_
_entity.id
_entity.type
_entity.pdbx_description
1 polymer ?
#
loop_
_entity_poly.entity_id
_entity_poly.type
_entity_poly.pdbx_seq_one_letter_code
_entity_poly.pdbx_strand_id
1 'polypeptide(L)'
;SLEPLSVIDDGSVVHRIWRLNDTAVCQEISNQIRDKKVYIADGHHRYETALAFSEANQDKVEDCSHVMMFLTNMDSDSMSIFPIHRVAKSPGPFDRESFLQKVGEYFDIIPWSGPLNGADVKSRLKELGKKQITFCAYMGKEHTFVLVVKDPRNVLPLLDESEPKDMQVLDVTQLHAILFRHILKIDTREKDEQQYVSYKVNSEEGMDMVDKG
;
A
#
# COMPACT_ATOMS: atom_id res chain seq x y z
N SER A 1 -14.18 30.56 -20.07
CA SER A 1 -13.97 29.28 -19.39
C SER A 1 -14.43 28.17 -20.30
N LEU A 2 -13.60 27.17 -20.48
CA LEU A 2 -13.97 25.98 -21.27
C LEU A 2 -15.01 25.20 -20.48
N GLU A 3 -16.10 24.78 -21.12
CA GLU A 3 -17.05 23.88 -20.51
C GLU A 3 -16.43 22.47 -20.37
N PRO A 4 -16.67 21.77 -19.24
CA PRO A 4 -16.17 20.42 -19.10
C PRO A 4 -16.87 19.47 -20.06
N LEU A 5 -16.15 18.48 -20.59
CA LEU A 5 -16.69 17.40 -21.41
C LEU A 5 -17.67 16.54 -20.62
N SER A 6 -17.39 16.33 -19.33
CA SER A 6 -18.22 15.56 -18.40
C SER A 6 -18.07 16.09 -16.99
N VAL A 7 -19.17 16.01 -16.24
CA VAL A 7 -19.23 16.28 -14.80
C VAL A 7 -19.91 15.09 -14.13
N ILE A 8 -19.25 14.47 -13.16
CA ILE A 8 -19.77 13.35 -12.38
C ILE A 8 -19.72 13.75 -10.90
N ASP A 9 -20.86 13.74 -10.25
CA ASP A 9 -21.01 13.97 -8.82
C ASP A 9 -21.37 12.63 -8.15
N ASP A 10 -20.48 12.09 -7.30
CA ASP A 10 -20.71 10.85 -6.57
C ASP A 10 -21.27 11.10 -5.15
N GLY A 11 -21.62 12.36 -4.84
CA GLY A 11 -22.13 12.79 -3.54
C GLY A 11 -21.06 13.14 -2.52
N SER A 12 -19.81 12.74 -2.75
CA SER A 12 -18.64 13.07 -1.92
C SER A 12 -17.65 13.97 -2.64
N VAL A 13 -17.46 13.75 -3.93
CA VAL A 13 -16.51 14.47 -4.80
C VAL A 13 -17.15 14.76 -6.15
N VAL A 14 -16.89 15.94 -6.69
CA VAL A 14 -17.30 16.31 -8.05
C VAL A 14 -16.12 16.19 -9.00
N HIS A 15 -16.22 15.24 -9.92
CA HIS A 15 -15.23 15.02 -10.97
C HIS A 15 -15.59 15.82 -12.21
N ARG A 16 -14.63 16.56 -12.76
CA ARG A 16 -14.78 17.31 -14.00
C ARG A 16 -13.69 16.95 -14.96
N ILE A 17 -14.06 16.68 -16.20
CA ILE A 17 -13.14 16.27 -17.27
C ILE A 17 -13.23 17.25 -18.41
N TRP A 18 -12.09 17.73 -18.85
CA TRP A 18 -11.97 18.58 -20.04
C TRP A 18 -11.14 17.86 -21.11
N ARG A 19 -11.47 18.12 -22.34
CA ARG A 19 -10.68 17.65 -23.47
C ARG A 19 -9.81 18.78 -24.00
N LEU A 20 -8.52 18.53 -24.12
CA LEU A 20 -7.58 19.43 -24.76
C LEU A 20 -7.35 19.00 -26.18
N ASN A 21 -7.75 19.83 -27.17
CA ASN A 21 -7.63 19.55 -28.60
C ASN A 21 -6.58 20.42 -29.29
N ASP A 22 -5.96 21.37 -28.61
CA ASP A 22 -4.94 22.24 -29.16
C ASP A 22 -3.63 21.43 -29.32
N THR A 23 -3.25 21.17 -30.59
CA THR A 23 -2.09 20.39 -30.91
C THR A 23 -0.79 21.03 -30.40
N ALA A 24 -0.70 22.36 -30.44
CA ALA A 24 0.50 23.06 -29.98
C ALA A 24 0.68 22.92 -28.47
N VAL A 25 -0.42 23.04 -27.69
CA VAL A 25 -0.40 22.86 -26.25
C VAL A 25 -0.13 21.39 -25.89
N CYS A 26 -0.72 20.43 -26.61
CA CYS A 26 -0.43 19.01 -26.40
C CYS A 26 1.04 18.69 -26.65
N GLN A 27 1.62 19.26 -27.73
CA GLN A 27 3.03 19.08 -28.05
C GLN A 27 3.95 19.69 -26.98
N GLU A 28 3.61 20.86 -26.48
CA GLU A 28 4.36 21.51 -25.40
C GLU A 28 4.36 20.67 -24.12
N ILE A 29 3.20 20.15 -23.69
CA ILE A 29 3.08 19.25 -22.56
C ILE A 29 3.94 17.99 -22.77
N SER A 30 3.86 17.38 -23.96
CA SER A 30 4.65 16.19 -24.30
C SER A 30 6.14 16.47 -24.21
N ASN A 31 6.60 17.62 -24.72
CA ASN A 31 8.01 18.01 -24.67
C ASN A 31 8.50 18.23 -23.22
N GLN A 32 7.67 18.82 -22.37
CA GLN A 32 8.03 19.06 -20.98
C GLN A 32 8.10 17.78 -20.13
N ILE A 33 7.35 16.74 -20.49
CA ILE A 33 7.29 15.47 -19.76
C ILE A 33 8.32 14.46 -20.29
N ARG A 34 8.70 14.53 -21.56
CA ARG A 34 9.49 13.52 -22.28
C ARG A 34 10.70 12.99 -21.52
N ASP A 35 11.47 13.88 -20.91
CA ASP A 35 12.72 13.55 -20.23
C ASP A 35 12.54 13.46 -18.67
N LYS A 36 11.31 13.53 -18.21
CA LYS A 36 11.01 13.43 -16.78
C LYS A 36 10.85 11.97 -16.36
N LYS A 37 11.29 11.67 -15.16
CA LYS A 37 10.94 10.39 -14.50
C LYS A 37 9.51 10.46 -14.01
N VAL A 38 8.73 9.42 -14.33
CA VAL A 38 7.37 9.23 -13.85
C VAL A 38 7.37 8.08 -12.86
N TYR A 39 6.75 8.29 -11.71
CA TYR A 39 6.62 7.28 -10.67
C TYR A 39 5.19 6.74 -10.67
N ILE A 40 5.03 5.43 -10.71
CA ILE A 40 3.71 4.79 -10.65
C ILE A 40 3.25 4.81 -9.19
N ALA A 41 2.25 5.63 -8.89
CA ALA A 41 1.67 5.70 -7.55
C ALA A 41 0.61 4.61 -7.33
N ASP A 42 -0.12 4.23 -8.38
CA ASP A 42 -1.12 3.17 -8.41
C ASP A 42 -1.23 2.55 -9.80
N GLY A 43 -1.72 1.32 -9.87
CA GLY A 43 -1.97 0.63 -11.15
C GLY A 43 -0.74 -0.07 -11.74
N HIS A 44 0.22 -0.50 -10.93
CA HIS A 44 1.40 -1.25 -11.38
C HIS A 44 1.03 -2.43 -12.28
N HIS A 45 0.08 -3.27 -11.87
CA HIS A 45 -0.36 -4.42 -12.68
C HIS A 45 -1.04 -4.02 -13.99
N ARG A 46 -1.74 -2.89 -14.05
CA ARG A 46 -2.31 -2.36 -15.30
C ARG A 46 -1.21 -1.96 -16.27
N TYR A 47 -0.17 -1.30 -15.76
CA TYR A 47 0.99 -0.92 -16.55
C TYR A 47 1.78 -2.15 -17.02
N GLU A 48 2.10 -3.08 -16.14
CA GLU A 48 2.82 -4.32 -16.45
C GLU A 48 2.07 -5.16 -17.49
N THR A 49 0.75 -5.27 -17.36
CA THR A 49 -0.10 -5.98 -18.34
C THR A 49 -0.08 -5.28 -19.70
N ALA A 50 -0.16 -3.95 -19.73
CA ALA A 50 -0.08 -3.18 -20.97
C ALA A 50 1.31 -3.31 -21.64
N LEU A 51 2.38 -3.30 -20.85
CA LEU A 51 3.75 -3.49 -21.34
C LEU A 51 3.92 -4.89 -21.94
N ALA A 52 3.53 -5.93 -21.22
CA ALA A 52 3.61 -7.31 -21.72
C ALA A 52 2.75 -7.52 -22.98
N PHE A 53 1.56 -6.90 -23.04
CA PHE A 53 0.72 -6.91 -24.24
C PHE A 53 1.40 -6.23 -25.41
N SER A 54 2.01 -5.06 -25.19
CA SER A 54 2.76 -4.33 -26.21
C SER A 54 3.90 -5.20 -26.78
N GLU A 55 4.73 -5.77 -25.91
CA GLU A 55 5.86 -6.62 -26.32
C GLU A 55 5.42 -7.84 -27.14
N ALA A 56 4.30 -8.45 -26.79
CA ALA A 56 3.78 -9.64 -27.49
C ALA A 56 3.08 -9.33 -28.82
N ASN A 57 2.70 -8.08 -29.08
CA ASN A 57 1.83 -7.71 -30.21
C ASN A 57 2.35 -6.55 -31.07
N GLN A 58 3.62 -6.15 -30.95
CA GLN A 58 4.21 -5.01 -31.68
C GLN A 58 3.96 -5.09 -33.20
N ASP A 59 4.00 -6.30 -33.76
CA ASP A 59 3.84 -6.53 -35.21
C ASP A 59 2.39 -6.83 -35.64
N LYS A 60 1.45 -6.92 -34.69
CA LYS A 60 0.10 -7.43 -34.93
C LYS A 60 -1.01 -6.42 -34.63
N VAL A 61 -0.76 -5.49 -33.74
CA VAL A 61 -1.76 -4.52 -33.27
C VAL A 61 -1.20 -3.12 -33.39
N GLU A 62 -1.87 -2.28 -34.17
CA GLU A 62 -1.57 -0.87 -34.28
C GLU A 62 -1.78 -0.18 -32.91
N ASP A 63 -0.90 0.78 -32.58
CA ASP A 63 -0.94 1.55 -31.33
C ASP A 63 -0.85 0.76 -30.02
N CYS A 64 -0.41 -0.51 -30.03
CA CYS A 64 -0.24 -1.31 -28.82
C CYS A 64 0.84 -0.75 -27.85
N SER A 65 1.63 0.23 -28.28
CA SER A 65 2.70 0.87 -27.50
C SER A 65 2.22 1.98 -26.55
N HIS A 66 0.92 2.24 -26.50
CA HIS A 66 0.35 3.32 -25.69
C HIS A 66 -0.56 2.78 -24.58
N VAL A 67 -0.51 3.44 -23.43
CA VAL A 67 -1.44 3.19 -22.32
C VAL A 67 -1.95 4.52 -21.77
N MET A 68 -3.24 4.59 -21.49
CA MET A 68 -3.83 5.77 -20.88
C MET A 68 -3.45 5.82 -19.38
N MET A 69 -2.98 6.99 -18.94
CA MET A 69 -2.60 7.21 -17.53
C MET A 69 -3.06 8.58 -17.05
N PHE A 70 -3.25 8.69 -15.73
CA PHE A 70 -3.48 9.95 -15.04
C PHE A 70 -2.16 10.43 -14.43
N LEU A 71 -1.75 11.65 -14.74
CA LEU A 71 -0.53 12.27 -14.21
C LEU A 71 -0.89 13.37 -13.22
N THR A 72 -0.19 13.41 -12.10
CA THR A 72 -0.31 14.47 -11.10
C THR A 72 1.06 14.89 -10.59
N ASN A 73 1.16 16.11 -10.07
CA ASN A 73 2.39 16.59 -9.46
C ASN A 73 2.54 15.99 -8.05
N MET A 74 3.69 15.37 -7.77
CA MET A 74 4.00 14.77 -6.47
C MET A 74 4.08 15.81 -5.33
N ASP A 75 4.45 17.07 -5.66
CA ASP A 75 4.55 18.17 -4.70
C ASP A 75 3.21 18.90 -4.48
N SER A 76 2.11 18.36 -5.03
CA SER A 76 0.78 18.97 -4.87
C SER A 76 0.20 18.65 -3.50
N ASP A 77 -0.24 19.68 -2.79
CA ASP A 77 -0.99 19.56 -1.52
C ASP A 77 -2.31 18.78 -1.66
N SER A 78 -2.78 18.58 -2.90
CA SER A 78 -3.99 17.81 -3.19
C SER A 78 -3.78 16.30 -3.22
N MET A 79 -2.53 15.84 -3.12
CA MET A 79 -2.23 14.40 -3.00
C MET A 79 -2.38 13.92 -1.57
N SER A 80 -3.20 12.89 -1.39
CA SER A 80 -3.36 12.22 -0.10
C SER A 80 -2.91 10.76 -0.21
N ILE A 81 -2.03 10.35 0.70
CA ILE A 81 -1.64 8.95 0.86
C ILE A 81 -2.52 8.36 1.96
N PHE A 82 -3.36 7.41 1.60
CA PHE A 82 -4.20 6.70 2.56
C PHE A 82 -3.42 5.54 3.19
N PRO A 83 -3.56 5.32 4.51
CA PRO A 83 -3.06 4.11 5.13
C PRO A 83 -3.81 2.91 4.54
N ILE A 84 -3.09 1.82 4.31
CA ILE A 84 -3.71 0.57 3.89
C ILE A 84 -3.48 -0.44 5.01
N HIS A 85 -4.56 -0.88 5.63
CA HIS A 85 -4.55 -1.91 6.68
C HIS A 85 -4.61 -3.30 6.03
N ARG A 86 -3.92 -4.25 6.63
CA ARG A 86 -3.89 -5.65 6.20
C ARG A 86 -4.68 -6.49 7.19
N VAL A 87 -5.71 -7.17 6.70
CA VAL A 87 -6.42 -8.17 7.47
C VAL A 87 -5.91 -9.53 7.02
N ALA A 88 -5.24 -10.24 7.92
CA ALA A 88 -4.63 -11.52 7.62
C ALA A 88 -5.50 -12.67 8.17
N LYS A 89 -5.66 -13.72 7.36
CA LYS A 89 -6.23 -15.00 7.77
C LYS A 89 -5.11 -16.03 7.80
N SER A 90 -4.97 -16.73 8.92
CA SER A 90 -3.93 -17.78 9.01
C SER A 90 -4.19 -18.91 8.01
N PRO A 91 -3.16 -19.39 7.30
CA PRO A 91 -3.30 -20.56 6.41
C PRO A 91 -3.65 -21.87 7.13
N GLY A 92 -3.45 -21.91 8.44
CA GLY A 92 -3.70 -23.08 9.30
C GLY A 92 -4.21 -22.68 10.68
N PRO A 93 -4.23 -23.63 11.64
CA PRO A 93 -4.61 -23.31 13.01
C PRO A 93 -3.76 -22.17 13.56
N PHE A 94 -4.45 -21.15 14.11
CA PHE A 94 -3.79 -19.98 14.68
C PHE A 94 -3.75 -20.10 16.21
N ASP A 95 -2.52 -20.12 16.76
CA ASP A 95 -2.28 -20.00 18.18
C ASP A 95 -1.67 -18.64 18.51
N ARG A 96 -2.42 -17.84 19.25
CA ARG A 96 -2.04 -16.48 19.60
C ARG A 96 -0.79 -16.41 20.46
N GLU A 97 -0.61 -17.31 21.41
CA GLU A 97 0.53 -17.29 22.32
C GLU A 97 1.82 -17.56 21.56
N SER A 98 1.81 -18.60 20.72
CA SER A 98 2.93 -18.92 19.82
C SER A 98 3.23 -17.78 18.84
N PHE A 99 2.19 -17.13 18.32
CA PHE A 99 2.36 -15.96 17.45
C PHE A 99 3.05 -14.81 18.20
N LEU A 100 2.56 -14.44 19.38
CA LEU A 100 3.14 -13.36 20.18
C LEU A 100 4.56 -13.68 20.64
N GLN A 101 4.88 -14.93 20.93
CA GLN A 101 6.24 -15.36 21.25
C GLN A 101 7.18 -15.08 20.07
N LYS A 102 6.81 -15.48 18.86
CA LYS A 102 7.62 -15.23 17.63
C LYS A 102 7.72 -13.72 17.33
N VAL A 103 6.62 -12.97 17.47
CA VAL A 103 6.61 -11.52 17.30
C VAL A 103 7.58 -10.86 18.30
N GLY A 104 7.63 -11.35 19.53
CA GLY A 104 8.52 -10.85 20.57
C GLY A 104 10.01 -10.99 20.28
N GLU A 105 10.41 -11.81 19.32
CA GLU A 105 11.80 -11.88 18.86
C GLU A 105 12.24 -10.59 18.13
N TYR A 106 11.31 -9.96 17.41
CA TYR A 106 11.58 -8.80 16.55
C TYR A 106 11.01 -7.50 17.07
N PHE A 107 9.95 -7.55 17.89
CA PHE A 107 9.21 -6.39 18.36
C PHE A 107 9.13 -6.31 19.87
N ASP A 108 9.16 -5.09 20.40
CA ASP A 108 8.60 -4.79 21.71
C ASP A 108 7.07 -4.79 21.57
N ILE A 109 6.40 -5.61 22.37
CA ILE A 109 4.95 -5.79 22.33
C ILE A 109 4.34 -4.99 23.48
N ILE A 110 3.65 -3.91 23.13
CA ILE A 110 3.03 -3.00 24.10
C ILE A 110 1.51 -3.21 24.02
N PRO A 111 0.86 -3.71 25.10
CA PRO A 111 -0.60 -3.81 25.12
C PRO A 111 -1.24 -2.44 24.84
N TRP A 112 -2.31 -2.46 24.03
CA TRP A 112 -3.07 -1.25 23.78
C TRP A 112 -3.79 -0.80 25.05
N SER A 113 -3.76 0.49 25.32
CA SER A 113 -4.49 1.12 26.40
C SER A 113 -5.22 2.37 25.92
N GLY A 114 -6.46 2.54 26.33
CA GLY A 114 -7.31 3.67 25.95
C GLY A 114 -8.34 3.32 24.87
N PRO A 115 -9.07 4.32 24.36
CA PRO A 115 -10.05 4.12 23.30
C PRO A 115 -9.42 3.51 22.05
N LEU A 116 -10.13 2.60 21.40
CA LEU A 116 -9.66 1.91 20.21
C LEU A 116 -10.54 2.33 19.02
N ASN A 117 -10.08 3.28 18.27
CA ASN A 117 -10.65 3.74 17.01
C ASN A 117 -9.53 4.18 16.07
N GLY A 118 -9.83 4.38 14.79
CA GLY A 118 -8.83 4.70 13.78
C GLY A 118 -8.04 5.99 14.04
N ALA A 119 -8.66 7.00 14.63
CA ALA A 119 -7.99 8.25 14.95
C ALA A 119 -6.94 8.09 16.06
N ASP A 120 -7.28 7.37 17.13
CA ASP A 120 -6.37 7.09 18.25
C ASP A 120 -5.21 6.19 17.79
N VAL A 121 -5.50 5.14 17.01
CA VAL A 121 -4.48 4.27 16.40
C VAL A 121 -3.51 5.09 15.55
N LYS A 122 -4.04 5.93 14.64
CA LYS A 122 -3.22 6.79 13.78
C LYS A 122 -2.34 7.75 14.58
N SER A 123 -2.91 8.39 15.62
CA SER A 123 -2.19 9.31 16.49
C SER A 123 -1.04 8.61 17.23
N ARG A 124 -1.31 7.45 17.82
CA ARG A 124 -0.32 6.65 18.55
C ARG A 124 0.80 6.15 17.65
N LEU A 125 0.47 5.63 16.48
CA LEU A 125 1.47 5.19 15.51
C LEU A 125 2.32 6.36 15.00
N LYS A 126 1.71 7.54 14.77
CA LYS A 126 2.46 8.75 14.36
C LYS A 126 3.43 9.21 15.43
N GLU A 127 3.08 9.10 16.70
CA GLU A 127 3.94 9.50 17.82
C GLU A 127 5.16 8.56 17.93
N LEU A 128 4.92 7.26 18.00
CA LEU A 128 5.96 6.25 18.18
C LEU A 128 6.80 6.06 16.91
N GLY A 129 6.17 6.11 15.75
CA GLY A 129 6.80 5.96 14.44
C GLY A 129 7.82 7.04 14.08
N LYS A 130 7.89 8.15 14.83
CA LYS A 130 8.95 9.16 14.66
C LYS A 130 10.35 8.63 14.98
N LYS A 131 10.46 7.59 15.79
CA LYS A 131 11.71 7.05 16.28
C LYS A 131 12.04 5.66 15.74
N GLN A 132 11.02 4.82 15.62
CA GLN A 132 11.15 3.42 15.25
C GLN A 132 9.93 2.98 14.43
N ILE A 133 10.14 2.01 13.54
CA ILE A 133 9.03 1.41 12.79
C ILE A 133 8.07 0.77 13.78
N THR A 134 6.80 1.12 13.63
CA THR A 134 5.75 0.78 14.59
C THR A 134 4.49 0.36 13.87
N PHE A 135 3.86 -0.72 14.35
CA PHE A 135 2.60 -1.24 13.82
C PHE A 135 1.58 -1.37 14.94
N CYS A 136 0.31 -1.44 14.57
CA CYS A 136 -0.76 -1.87 15.47
C CYS A 136 -1.27 -3.23 14.99
N ALA A 137 -1.25 -4.22 15.88
CA ALA A 137 -1.79 -5.55 15.64
C ALA A 137 -3.10 -5.68 16.40
N TYR A 138 -4.21 -5.86 15.67
CA TYR A 138 -5.54 -6.08 16.21
C TYR A 138 -5.94 -7.54 16.07
N MET A 139 -6.20 -8.22 17.17
CA MET A 139 -6.66 -9.61 17.24
C MET A 139 -7.91 -9.72 18.12
N GLY A 140 -8.79 -8.69 18.06
CA GLY A 140 -9.94 -8.49 18.93
C GLY A 140 -9.66 -7.44 20.03
N LYS A 141 -10.71 -6.88 20.61
CA LYS A 141 -10.64 -5.72 21.53
C LYS A 141 -9.68 -5.90 22.70
N GLU A 142 -9.65 -7.10 23.29
CA GLU A 142 -8.78 -7.41 24.45
C GLU A 142 -7.35 -7.81 24.03
N HIS A 143 -7.12 -7.96 22.74
CA HIS A 143 -5.87 -8.47 22.18
C HIS A 143 -5.33 -7.53 21.10
N THR A 144 -5.24 -6.26 21.46
CA THR A 144 -4.66 -5.22 20.61
C THR A 144 -3.31 -4.80 21.16
N PHE A 145 -2.32 -4.71 20.29
CA PHE A 145 -0.94 -4.42 20.67
C PHE A 145 -0.32 -3.40 19.73
N VAL A 146 0.56 -2.58 20.28
CA VAL A 146 1.51 -1.80 19.50
C VAL A 146 2.80 -2.61 19.40
N LEU A 147 3.28 -2.80 18.21
CA LEU A 147 4.51 -3.53 17.89
C LEU A 147 5.56 -2.52 17.46
N VAL A 148 6.64 -2.41 18.21
CA VAL A 148 7.76 -1.51 17.91
C VAL A 148 8.98 -2.35 17.53
N VAL A 149 9.57 -2.13 16.36
CA VAL A 149 10.76 -2.87 15.92
C VAL A 149 11.91 -2.65 16.90
N LYS A 150 12.46 -3.73 17.47
CA LYS A 150 13.55 -3.66 18.47
C LYS A 150 14.85 -3.18 17.88
N ASP A 151 15.39 -3.97 16.98
CA ASP A 151 16.67 -3.71 16.32
C ASP A 151 16.53 -3.94 14.82
N PRO A 152 16.65 -2.89 14.01
CA PRO A 152 16.57 -3.04 12.55
C PRO A 152 17.59 -4.04 11.98
N ARG A 153 18.73 -4.28 12.66
CA ARG A 153 19.72 -5.26 12.21
C ARG A 153 19.21 -6.69 12.23
N ASN A 154 18.27 -7.01 13.12
CA ASN A 154 17.64 -8.34 13.17
C ASN A 154 16.66 -8.56 12.03
N VAL A 155 16.20 -7.48 11.40
CA VAL A 155 15.26 -7.51 10.28
C VAL A 155 15.98 -7.69 8.95
N LEU A 156 17.20 -7.17 8.81
CA LEU A 156 17.98 -7.21 7.57
C LEU A 156 18.06 -8.61 6.92
N PRO A 157 18.31 -9.71 7.68
CA PRO A 157 18.38 -11.05 7.09
C PRO A 157 17.02 -11.58 6.54
N LEU A 158 15.91 -10.94 6.91
CA LEU A 158 14.57 -11.30 6.45
C LEU A 158 14.14 -10.53 5.20
N LEU A 159 14.86 -9.46 4.87
CA LEU A 159 14.59 -8.63 3.70
C LEU A 159 15.13 -9.32 2.43
N ASP A 160 14.53 -9.00 1.31
CA ASP A 160 14.98 -9.48 0.02
C ASP A 160 16.18 -8.63 -0.43
N GLU A 161 17.34 -9.26 -0.64
CA GLU A 161 18.57 -8.57 -1.08
C GLU A 161 18.42 -7.94 -2.47
N SER A 162 17.48 -8.42 -3.28
CA SER A 162 17.20 -7.86 -4.60
C SER A 162 16.40 -6.54 -4.55
N GLU A 163 15.76 -6.24 -3.43
CA GLU A 163 15.04 -4.98 -3.26
C GLU A 163 16.02 -3.80 -3.07
N PRO A 164 15.76 -2.64 -3.69
CA PRO A 164 16.55 -1.43 -3.44
C PRO A 164 16.60 -1.08 -1.96
N LYS A 165 17.76 -0.60 -1.48
CA LYS A 165 17.97 -0.26 -0.06
C LYS A 165 16.94 0.73 0.48
N ASP A 166 16.53 1.69 -0.35
CA ASP A 166 15.51 2.69 0.02
C ASP A 166 14.13 2.06 0.23
N MET A 167 13.85 0.92 -0.41
CA MET A 167 12.62 0.14 -0.19
C MET A 167 12.70 -0.72 1.08
N GLN A 168 13.88 -1.22 1.42
CA GLN A 168 14.08 -2.07 2.59
C GLN A 168 13.81 -1.34 3.92
N VAL A 169 13.95 -0.01 3.95
CA VAL A 169 13.69 0.81 5.15
C VAL A 169 12.22 1.18 5.33
N LEU A 170 11.36 0.89 4.34
CA LEU A 170 9.94 1.18 4.44
C LEU A 170 9.26 0.26 5.46
N ASP A 171 8.34 0.83 6.22
CA ASP A 171 7.54 0.11 7.20
C ASP A 171 6.74 -1.04 6.56
N VAL A 172 6.15 -0.80 5.40
CA VAL A 172 5.38 -1.82 4.66
C VAL A 172 6.27 -3.00 4.22
N THR A 173 7.50 -2.76 3.78
CA THR A 173 8.44 -3.81 3.40
C THR A 173 8.80 -4.67 4.61
N GLN A 174 9.10 -4.04 5.75
CA GLN A 174 9.42 -4.75 6.98
C GLN A 174 8.20 -5.48 7.56
N LEU A 175 7.01 -4.91 7.47
CA LEU A 175 5.76 -5.59 7.84
C LEU A 175 5.61 -6.91 7.09
N HIS A 176 5.75 -6.87 5.76
CA HIS A 176 5.61 -8.05 4.93
C HIS A 176 6.73 -9.07 5.17
N ALA A 177 7.97 -8.62 5.34
CA ALA A 177 9.10 -9.50 5.60
C ALA A 177 8.95 -10.23 6.95
N ILE A 178 8.68 -9.50 8.02
CA ILE A 178 8.66 -10.07 9.37
C ILE A 178 7.34 -10.78 9.65
N LEU A 179 6.22 -10.05 9.62
CA LEU A 179 4.95 -10.61 10.09
C LEU A 179 4.36 -11.59 9.08
N PHE A 180 4.34 -11.25 7.78
CA PHE A 180 3.69 -12.10 6.79
C PHE A 180 4.59 -13.28 6.39
N ARG A 181 5.74 -13.04 5.77
CA ARG A 181 6.60 -14.12 5.27
C ARG A 181 7.26 -14.93 6.38
N HIS A 182 7.89 -14.26 7.35
CA HIS A 182 8.67 -14.98 8.36
C HIS A 182 7.81 -15.62 9.44
N ILE A 183 6.85 -14.90 10.04
CA ILE A 183 6.06 -15.40 11.17
C ILE A 183 4.82 -16.15 10.72
N LEU A 184 3.97 -15.56 9.88
CA LEU A 184 2.70 -16.16 9.41
C LEU A 184 2.89 -17.15 8.28
N LYS A 185 4.05 -17.15 7.63
CA LYS A 185 4.36 -17.99 6.44
C LYS A 185 3.43 -17.69 5.27
N ILE A 186 3.07 -16.43 5.07
CA ILE A 186 2.27 -15.95 3.95
C ILE A 186 3.16 -15.09 3.05
N ASP A 187 3.47 -15.53 1.84
CA ASP A 187 4.15 -14.70 0.85
C ASP A 187 3.16 -14.07 -0.12
N THR A 188 2.80 -12.82 0.14
CA THR A 188 1.83 -12.06 -0.67
C THR A 188 2.27 -11.79 -2.11
N ARG A 189 3.51 -12.13 -2.48
CA ARG A 189 4.00 -12.12 -3.87
C ARG A 189 3.51 -13.35 -4.63
N GLU A 190 3.27 -14.45 -3.91
CA GLU A 190 2.71 -15.67 -4.48
C GLU A 190 1.21 -15.54 -4.67
N LYS A 191 0.73 -15.81 -5.89
CA LYS A 191 -0.66 -15.57 -6.29
C LYS A 191 -1.67 -16.34 -5.45
N ASP A 192 -1.34 -17.56 -5.07
CA ASP A 192 -2.22 -18.43 -4.29
C ASP A 192 -2.30 -18.01 -2.81
N GLU A 193 -1.30 -17.29 -2.31
CA GLU A 193 -1.25 -16.81 -0.93
C GLU A 193 -1.92 -15.46 -0.73
N GLN A 194 -2.18 -14.72 -1.80
CA GLN A 194 -2.90 -13.43 -1.74
C GLN A 194 -4.31 -13.58 -1.15
N GLN A 195 -4.93 -14.75 -1.22
CA GLN A 195 -6.23 -15.04 -0.61
C GLN A 195 -6.24 -14.93 0.93
N TYR A 196 -5.08 -15.01 1.56
CA TYR A 196 -4.93 -14.92 3.03
C TYR A 196 -4.83 -13.48 3.52
N VAL A 197 -4.72 -12.49 2.64
CA VAL A 197 -4.58 -11.08 3.02
C VAL A 197 -5.60 -10.23 2.30
N SER A 198 -6.39 -9.48 3.08
CA SER A 198 -7.30 -8.46 2.55
C SER A 198 -6.79 -7.07 2.89
N TYR A 199 -6.99 -6.12 2.01
CA TYR A 199 -6.53 -4.75 2.14
C TYR A 199 -7.72 -3.81 2.41
N LYS A 200 -7.62 -2.96 3.43
CA LYS A 200 -8.65 -2.00 3.83
C LYS A 200 -8.06 -0.62 4.02
N VAL A 201 -8.72 0.39 3.48
CA VAL A 201 -8.37 1.80 3.71
C VAL A 201 -8.92 2.26 5.06
N ASN A 202 -10.10 1.76 5.44
CA ASN A 202 -10.75 2.07 6.71
C ASN A 202 -10.37 1.04 7.78
N SER A 203 -9.81 1.52 8.90
CA SER A 203 -9.38 0.67 10.01
C SER A 203 -10.55 -0.01 10.73
N GLU A 204 -11.70 0.65 10.84
CA GLU A 204 -12.90 0.11 11.46
C GLU A 204 -13.43 -1.10 10.67
N GLU A 205 -13.45 -1.01 9.32
CA GLU A 205 -13.80 -2.17 8.50
C GLU A 205 -12.85 -3.34 8.71
N GLY A 206 -11.55 -3.06 8.87
CA GLY A 206 -10.55 -4.08 9.15
C GLY A 206 -10.78 -4.75 10.50
N MET A 207 -11.04 -3.97 11.54
CA MET A 207 -11.34 -4.47 12.89
C MET A 207 -12.63 -5.28 12.90
N ASP A 208 -13.69 -4.80 12.23
CA ASP A 208 -14.97 -5.51 12.10
C ASP A 208 -14.82 -6.87 11.41
N MET A 209 -13.93 -6.98 10.43
CA MET A 209 -13.64 -8.26 9.78
C MET A 209 -13.00 -9.26 10.75
N VAL A 210 -12.06 -8.79 11.58
CA VAL A 210 -11.42 -9.64 12.60
C VAL A 210 -12.42 -10.09 13.65
N ASP A 211 -13.32 -9.20 14.09
CA ASP A 211 -14.32 -9.53 15.12
C ASP A 211 -15.39 -10.52 14.63
N LYS A 212 -15.61 -10.60 13.31
CA LYS A 212 -16.55 -11.54 12.67
C LYS A 212 -15.94 -12.91 12.35
N GLY A 213 -14.62 -13.03 12.31
CA GLY A 213 -13.87 -14.26 12.06
C GLY A 213 -13.56 -14.45 10.58
#